data_f34d6adbf8957b2afc2c6d2d6fc57e1f
#
_entry.id   f34d6adbf8957b2afc2c6d2d6fc57e1f
#
_cell.length_a   1.000
_cell.length_b   1.000
_cell.length_c   1.000
_cell.angle_alpha   90.00
_cell.angle_beta   90.00
_cell.angle_gamma   90.00
#
_symmetry.space_group_name_H-M   'P 1'
#
loop_
_entity.id
_entity.type
_entity.pdbx_description
1 polymer ?
#
loop_
_entity_poly.entity_id
_entity_poly.type
_entity_poly.pdbx_seq_one_letter_code
_entity_poly.pdbx_strand_id
1 'polypeptide(L)'
;MKNNILISKFIKTIYSLPIVLIFIGSIFTSCGDKKKDSEENQEVEVAEVDVPAKVNELSQEEKDEGWKLLFDGKTTEGWRGYNKDSFPSQGWVVEDGAIKVQGTGSGEAGGPGDIIYDEQFKDFELTLEWKVSEGGNSGIFYLAQEIEGEPIYTSAPEMQILDNDKHPDARLGTDGNRQAGSLYDLIPAKPQNAKPVGEWNKISILVYRGTVVHNQNGENVVEYHLWTDKWKEMVKNSKFKDWENFLNAGGEDKQGFIGLQDHGDDVWFRNIKIKKL
;
A
#
# COMPACT_ATOMS: atom_id res chain seq x y z
N MET A 1 39.33 32.02 -2.07
CA MET A 1 38.93 32.60 -0.76
C MET A 1 37.83 31.69 -0.18
N LYS A 2 38.24 31.03 0.88
CA LYS A 2 37.51 30.47 2.03
C LYS A 2 35.99 30.22 1.91
N ASN A 3 35.59 28.96 1.77
CA ASN A 3 34.97 28.06 2.75
C ASN A 3 33.82 28.61 3.61
N ASN A 4 32.66 27.95 3.54
CA ASN A 4 31.98 27.53 4.77
C ASN A 4 31.10 26.31 4.49
N ILE A 5 31.51 25.19 5.04
CA ILE A 5 30.78 23.93 5.16
C ILE A 5 29.94 24.05 6.42
N LEU A 6 28.60 23.93 6.27
CA LEU A 6 27.72 23.75 7.43
C LEU A 6 27.37 22.28 7.56
N ILE A 7 27.94 21.67 8.60
CA ILE A 7 27.64 20.29 9.02
C ILE A 7 26.38 20.33 9.88
N SER A 8 25.28 19.76 9.38
CA SER A 8 24.10 19.50 10.20
C SER A 8 24.25 18.15 10.92
N LYS A 9 24.25 18.21 12.24
CA LYS A 9 24.34 17.06 13.15
C LYS A 9 22.99 16.30 13.16
N PHE A 10 23.02 15.06 12.72
CA PHE A 10 21.92 14.11 12.96
C PHE A 10 21.95 13.64 14.42
N ILE A 11 20.87 13.89 15.13
CA ILE A 11 20.63 13.36 16.48
C ILE A 11 20.11 11.92 16.30
N LYS A 12 20.90 10.94 16.70
CA LYS A 12 20.45 9.55 16.86
C LYS A 12 19.68 9.45 18.19
N THR A 13 18.37 9.23 18.09
CA THR A 13 17.58 8.86 19.26
C THR A 13 17.72 7.37 19.50
N ILE A 14 18.40 7.02 20.59
CA ILE A 14 18.57 5.64 21.06
C ILE A 14 17.35 5.34 21.95
N TYR A 15 16.52 4.41 21.55
CA TYR A 15 15.45 3.87 22.40
C TYR A 15 16.06 2.89 23.40
N SER A 16 16.09 3.27 24.69
CA SER A 16 16.42 2.38 25.79
C SER A 16 15.16 1.71 26.30
N LEU A 17 15.15 0.37 26.32
CA LEU A 17 14.12 -0.42 27.00
C LEU A 17 14.18 -0.16 28.51
N PRO A 18 13.05 0.01 29.20
CA PRO A 18 13.02 0.00 30.64
C PRO A 18 13.05 -1.44 31.18
N ILE A 19 14.02 -1.72 32.03
CA ILE A 19 14.10 -2.94 32.83
C ILE A 19 13.04 -2.82 33.93
N VAL A 20 12.06 -3.73 33.93
CA VAL A 20 11.09 -3.85 35.01
C VAL A 20 11.74 -4.61 36.17
N LEU A 21 12.09 -3.92 37.24
CA LEU A 21 12.49 -4.50 38.53
C LEU A 21 11.24 -4.76 39.37
N ILE A 22 10.89 -6.03 39.53
CA ILE A 22 9.85 -6.45 40.48
C ILE A 22 10.44 -6.46 41.89
N PHE A 23 10.03 -5.52 42.73
CA PHE A 23 10.31 -5.55 44.16
C PHE A 23 9.22 -6.33 44.89
N ILE A 24 9.60 -7.46 45.45
CA ILE A 24 8.79 -8.21 46.42
C ILE A 24 9.05 -7.59 47.80
N GLY A 25 8.12 -6.79 48.26
CA GLY A 25 8.17 -6.18 49.57
C GLY A 25 7.53 -7.10 50.64
N SER A 26 8.34 -7.48 51.63
CA SER A 26 7.95 -8.27 52.79
C SER A 26 7.04 -7.47 53.76
N ILE A 27 5.99 -8.11 54.23
CA ILE A 27 5.02 -7.56 55.18
C ILE A 27 5.64 -7.63 56.59
N PHE A 28 5.79 -6.50 57.26
CA PHE A 28 5.94 -6.44 58.72
C PHE A 28 4.70 -5.77 59.33
N THR A 29 4.00 -6.50 60.16
CA THR A 29 2.91 -6.00 61.01
C THR A 29 3.50 -5.24 62.21
N SER A 30 3.05 -4.01 62.43
CA SER A 30 3.10 -3.37 63.73
C SER A 30 1.88 -2.52 63.96
N CYS A 31 1.22 -2.76 65.13
CA CYS A 31 0.06 -2.00 65.63
C CYS A 31 0.45 -0.61 66.12
N GLY A 32 -0.41 0.39 65.87
CA GLY A 32 -0.41 1.63 66.70
C GLY A 32 -1.04 2.83 65.99
N ASP A 33 -2.20 3.19 66.50
CA ASP A 33 -2.81 4.53 66.55
C ASP A 33 -3.38 5.25 65.29
N LYS A 34 -4.65 5.59 65.47
CA LYS A 34 -5.55 6.33 64.61
C LYS A 34 -5.08 7.72 64.26
N LYS A 35 -4.94 8.03 62.99
CA LYS A 35 -5.19 9.33 62.40
C LYS A 35 -5.97 9.17 61.10
N LYS A 36 -7.00 10.00 60.98
CA LYS A 36 -7.89 10.13 59.84
C LYS A 36 -7.13 10.88 58.76
N ASP A 37 -6.68 10.18 57.73
CA ASP A 37 -6.17 10.81 56.51
C ASP A 37 -7.10 10.46 55.34
N SER A 38 -7.45 11.52 54.63
CA SER A 38 -8.28 11.50 53.44
C SER A 38 -7.64 10.62 52.36
N GLU A 39 -8.32 9.58 51.92
CA GLU A 39 -7.95 8.79 50.73
C GLU A 39 -8.11 9.67 49.51
N GLU A 40 -7.00 10.14 48.99
CA GLU A 40 -6.88 10.72 47.66
C GLU A 40 -6.89 9.57 46.65
N ASN A 41 -8.05 9.38 46.01
CA ASN A 41 -8.21 8.44 44.92
C ASN A 41 -7.33 8.93 43.75
N GLN A 42 -6.13 8.41 43.61
CA GLN A 42 -5.37 8.54 42.39
C GLN A 42 -5.99 7.58 41.36
N GLU A 43 -6.77 8.14 40.45
CA GLU A 43 -7.15 7.46 39.21
C GLU A 43 -5.84 7.10 38.48
N VAL A 44 -5.52 5.83 38.47
CA VAL A 44 -4.44 5.29 37.66
C VAL A 44 -4.94 5.32 36.21
N GLU A 45 -4.50 6.33 35.47
CA GLU A 45 -4.69 6.39 34.02
C GLU A 45 -3.97 5.16 33.42
N VAL A 46 -4.73 4.12 33.12
CA VAL A 46 -4.20 2.92 32.45
C VAL A 46 -3.92 3.36 31.02
N ALA A 47 -2.66 3.57 30.69
CA ALA A 47 -2.24 3.79 29.31
C ALA A 47 -2.78 2.63 28.45
N GLU A 48 -3.63 2.98 27.49
CA GLU A 48 -4.16 2.04 26.51
C GLU A 48 -2.98 1.39 25.78
N VAL A 49 -2.80 0.09 25.96
CA VAL A 49 -1.76 -0.66 25.25
C VAL A 49 -2.22 -0.73 23.80
N ASP A 50 -1.50 -0.07 22.90
CA ASP A 50 -1.74 -0.14 21.47
C ASP A 50 -1.57 -1.59 21.00
N VAL A 51 -2.69 -2.29 20.84
CA VAL A 51 -2.72 -3.65 20.30
C VAL A 51 -2.74 -3.51 18.78
N PRO A 52 -1.70 -4.01 18.07
CA PRO A 52 -1.68 -3.94 16.62
C PRO A 52 -2.98 -4.48 16.01
N ALA A 53 -3.53 -3.76 15.02
CA ALA A 53 -4.73 -4.22 14.34
C ALA A 53 -4.49 -5.61 13.74
N LYS A 54 -5.50 -6.47 13.85
CA LYS A 54 -5.49 -7.75 13.15
C LYS A 54 -5.55 -7.51 11.65
N VAL A 55 -5.08 -8.50 10.89
CA VAL A 55 -5.17 -8.45 9.43
C VAL A 55 -6.63 -8.27 9.01
N ASN A 56 -6.88 -7.36 8.06
CA ASN A 56 -8.20 -6.96 7.58
C ASN A 56 -9.11 -6.34 8.65
N GLU A 57 -8.51 -5.67 9.62
CA GLU A 57 -9.23 -4.87 10.62
C GLU A 57 -8.57 -3.48 10.71
N LEU A 58 -9.35 -2.48 11.07
CA LEU A 58 -8.82 -1.16 11.42
C LEU A 58 -8.56 -1.11 12.92
N SER A 59 -7.39 -0.59 13.32
CA SER A 59 -7.15 -0.19 14.71
C SER A 59 -8.09 0.95 15.11
N GLN A 60 -8.17 1.27 16.39
CA GLN A 60 -8.94 2.43 16.83
C GLN A 60 -8.34 3.73 16.30
N GLU A 61 -7.01 3.86 16.30
CA GLU A 61 -6.30 4.99 15.73
C GLU A 61 -6.60 5.17 14.24
N GLU A 62 -6.54 4.09 13.44
CA GLU A 62 -6.89 4.15 12.01
C GLU A 62 -8.34 4.61 11.80
N LYS A 63 -9.29 4.17 12.65
CA LYS A 63 -10.68 4.63 12.57
C LYS A 63 -10.81 6.13 12.88
N ASP A 64 -10.14 6.58 13.93
CA ASP A 64 -10.14 7.98 14.36
C ASP A 64 -9.46 8.90 13.33
N GLU A 65 -8.46 8.38 12.62
CA GLU A 65 -7.81 9.05 11.50
C GLU A 65 -8.61 9.04 10.20
N GLY A 66 -9.74 8.34 10.12
CA GLY A 66 -10.60 8.28 8.96
C GLY A 66 -10.20 7.27 7.89
N TRP A 67 -9.41 6.25 8.26
CA TRP A 67 -9.17 5.12 7.36
C TRP A 67 -10.44 4.32 7.10
N LYS A 68 -10.58 3.84 5.87
CA LYS A 68 -11.63 2.93 5.42
C LYS A 68 -11.02 1.61 5.03
N LEU A 69 -11.58 0.51 5.54
CA LEU A 69 -11.23 -0.84 5.12
C LEU A 69 -11.91 -1.13 3.78
N LEU A 70 -11.14 -1.52 2.77
CA LEU A 70 -11.65 -1.88 1.44
C LEU A 70 -11.84 -3.38 1.26
N PHE A 71 -11.33 -4.20 2.19
CA PHE A 71 -11.48 -5.64 2.17
C PHE A 71 -11.51 -6.20 3.60
N ASP A 72 -12.57 -6.93 3.92
CA ASP A 72 -12.83 -7.49 5.27
C ASP A 72 -12.20 -8.88 5.52
N GLY A 73 -11.50 -9.42 4.53
CA GLY A 73 -10.92 -10.78 4.58
C GLY A 73 -11.90 -11.91 4.30
N LYS A 74 -13.15 -11.62 3.96
CA LYS A 74 -14.23 -12.63 3.84
C LYS A 74 -15.08 -12.43 2.60
N THR A 75 -15.41 -11.20 2.26
CA THR A 75 -16.33 -10.87 1.17
C THR A 75 -15.64 -10.01 0.11
N THR A 76 -16.22 -9.98 -1.09
CA THR A 76 -15.76 -9.10 -2.17
C THR A 76 -16.63 -7.85 -2.29
N GLU A 77 -17.32 -7.49 -1.19
CA GLU A 77 -18.18 -6.29 -1.15
C GLU A 77 -17.37 -5.03 -1.50
N GLY A 78 -17.94 -4.20 -2.36
CA GLY A 78 -17.28 -3.00 -2.87
C GLY A 78 -16.32 -3.25 -4.03
N TRP A 79 -16.05 -4.49 -4.42
CA TRP A 79 -15.21 -4.83 -5.58
C TRP A 79 -16.05 -5.33 -6.74
N ARG A 80 -15.68 -4.96 -7.95
CA ARG A 80 -16.24 -5.45 -9.21
C ARG A 80 -15.18 -5.57 -10.30
N GLY A 81 -15.51 -6.28 -11.39
CA GLY A 81 -14.63 -6.29 -12.56
C GLY A 81 -14.52 -4.90 -13.19
N TYR A 82 -13.36 -4.57 -13.72
CA TYR A 82 -13.16 -3.37 -14.53
C TYR A 82 -14.07 -3.42 -15.78
N ASN A 83 -14.80 -2.33 -16.07
CA ASN A 83 -15.84 -2.27 -17.11
C ASN A 83 -16.97 -3.34 -16.93
N LYS A 84 -17.26 -3.76 -15.70
CA LYS A 84 -18.33 -4.72 -15.38
C LYS A 84 -19.17 -4.20 -14.21
N ASP A 85 -20.41 -4.66 -14.11
CA ASP A 85 -21.35 -4.29 -13.04
C ASP A 85 -21.24 -5.21 -11.80
N SER A 86 -20.44 -6.27 -11.87
CA SER A 86 -20.32 -7.25 -10.79
C SER A 86 -18.90 -7.80 -10.67
N PHE A 87 -18.63 -8.41 -9.51
CA PHE A 87 -17.39 -9.15 -9.28
C PHE A 87 -17.28 -10.36 -10.20
N PRO A 88 -16.09 -10.69 -10.74
CA PRO A 88 -15.91 -11.86 -11.60
C PRO A 88 -16.37 -13.15 -10.93
N SER A 89 -17.14 -13.97 -11.63
CA SER A 89 -17.65 -15.24 -11.11
C SER A 89 -16.60 -16.35 -11.05
N GLN A 90 -15.44 -16.15 -11.68
CA GLN A 90 -14.33 -17.08 -11.76
C GLN A 90 -13.01 -16.33 -11.73
N GLY A 91 -11.94 -17.01 -11.32
CA GLY A 91 -10.56 -16.53 -11.38
C GLY A 91 -10.14 -15.56 -10.27
N TRP A 92 -11.08 -14.92 -9.60
CA TRP A 92 -10.85 -14.19 -8.36
C TRP A 92 -11.58 -14.89 -7.21
N VAL A 93 -10.89 -15.16 -6.12
CA VAL A 93 -11.44 -15.84 -4.95
C VAL A 93 -11.03 -15.15 -3.66
N VAL A 94 -11.76 -15.42 -2.58
CA VAL A 94 -11.30 -15.09 -1.22
C VAL A 94 -10.75 -16.38 -0.61
N GLU A 95 -9.46 -16.37 -0.27
CA GLU A 95 -8.73 -17.52 0.28
C GLU A 95 -7.82 -17.04 1.43
N ASP A 96 -7.90 -17.68 2.58
CA ASP A 96 -7.05 -17.41 3.76
C ASP A 96 -7.00 -15.91 4.16
N GLY A 97 -8.13 -15.21 4.06
CA GLY A 97 -8.22 -13.79 4.37
C GLY A 97 -7.58 -12.86 3.33
N ALA A 98 -7.38 -13.33 2.12
CA ALA A 98 -6.88 -12.53 1.01
C ALA A 98 -7.83 -12.59 -0.20
N ILE A 99 -7.92 -11.51 -0.98
CA ILE A 99 -8.41 -11.57 -2.35
C ILE A 99 -7.26 -12.13 -3.19
N LYS A 100 -7.53 -13.20 -3.93
CA LYS A 100 -6.55 -13.87 -4.77
C LYS A 100 -7.00 -13.91 -6.21
N VAL A 101 -6.16 -13.50 -7.12
CA VAL A 101 -6.29 -13.87 -8.54
C VAL A 101 -5.68 -15.26 -8.73
N GLN A 102 -6.42 -16.12 -9.38
CA GLN A 102 -5.98 -17.50 -9.68
C GLN A 102 -5.29 -17.52 -11.03
N GLY A 103 -4.01 -17.88 -11.03
CA GLY A 103 -3.22 -17.97 -12.24
C GLY A 103 -3.78 -18.94 -13.25
N THR A 104 -3.88 -18.52 -14.50
CA THR A 104 -4.25 -19.36 -15.65
C THR A 104 -3.03 -19.84 -16.41
N GLY A 105 -1.87 -19.21 -16.19
CA GLY A 105 -0.65 -19.41 -16.95
C GLY A 105 -0.73 -18.88 -18.40
N SER A 106 -1.77 -18.10 -18.71
CA SER A 106 -2.03 -17.61 -20.09
C SER A 106 -1.74 -16.11 -20.27
N GLY A 107 -1.16 -15.44 -19.23
CA GLY A 107 -1.05 -13.99 -19.19
C GLY A 107 -2.41 -13.31 -19.15
N GLU A 108 -2.49 -12.03 -19.45
CA GLU A 108 -3.74 -11.24 -19.45
C GLU A 108 -4.84 -11.80 -20.39
N ALA A 109 -4.46 -12.55 -21.43
CA ALA A 109 -5.35 -12.92 -22.53
C ALA A 109 -6.34 -14.04 -22.20
N GLY A 110 -6.39 -14.58 -21.00
CA GLY A 110 -7.28 -15.72 -20.70
C GLY A 110 -7.83 -15.72 -19.29
N GLY A 111 -7.57 -14.66 -18.53
CA GLY A 111 -7.95 -14.54 -17.14
C GLY A 111 -9.33 -13.90 -16.93
N PRO A 112 -9.75 -13.76 -15.67
CA PRO A 112 -11.01 -13.12 -15.28
C PRO A 112 -11.03 -11.61 -15.54
N GLY A 113 -9.87 -11.00 -15.81
CA GLY A 113 -9.65 -9.57 -15.95
C GLY A 113 -9.47 -8.85 -14.61
N ASP A 114 -9.09 -7.59 -14.72
CA ASP A 114 -8.82 -6.73 -13.58
C ASP A 114 -10.07 -6.46 -12.75
N ILE A 115 -9.88 -6.23 -11.46
CA ILE A 115 -10.94 -5.77 -10.54
C ILE A 115 -10.66 -4.37 -10.06
N ILE A 116 -11.72 -3.61 -9.77
CA ILE A 116 -11.65 -2.28 -9.18
C ILE A 116 -12.51 -2.20 -7.92
N TYR A 117 -12.11 -1.31 -6.99
CA TYR A 117 -13.00 -0.91 -5.90
C TYR A 117 -13.98 0.13 -6.43
N ASP A 118 -15.29 -0.08 -6.20
CA ASP A 118 -16.39 0.69 -6.81
C ASP A 118 -16.60 2.07 -6.15
N GLU A 119 -15.50 2.80 -5.99
CA GLU A 119 -15.47 4.19 -5.52
C GLU A 119 -14.23 4.88 -6.11
N GLN A 120 -14.39 6.13 -6.53
CA GLN A 120 -13.28 6.93 -7.04
C GLN A 120 -12.63 7.76 -5.93
N PHE A 121 -11.31 7.90 -6.01
CA PHE A 121 -10.49 8.65 -5.06
C PHE A 121 -9.63 9.69 -5.80
N LYS A 122 -9.46 10.85 -5.17
CA LYS A 122 -8.67 11.96 -5.71
C LYS A 122 -7.34 12.13 -4.97
N ASP A 123 -7.42 12.57 -3.73
CA ASP A 123 -6.29 12.70 -2.82
C ASP A 123 -6.47 11.64 -1.72
N PHE A 124 -5.50 10.74 -1.60
CA PHE A 124 -5.62 9.59 -0.71
C PHE A 124 -4.27 8.98 -0.32
N GLU A 125 -4.29 8.20 0.72
CA GLU A 125 -3.27 7.22 1.05
C GLU A 125 -3.91 5.82 1.03
N LEU A 126 -3.41 4.94 0.14
CA LEU A 126 -3.77 3.54 0.04
C LEU A 126 -2.69 2.71 0.72
N THR A 127 -3.06 1.74 1.55
CA THR A 127 -2.15 0.71 2.05
C THR A 127 -2.70 -0.67 1.78
N LEU A 128 -1.83 -1.61 1.48
CA LEU A 128 -2.17 -3.02 1.38
C LEU A 128 -0.94 -3.91 1.56
N GLU A 129 -1.18 -5.19 1.66
CA GLU A 129 -0.15 -6.22 1.58
C GLU A 129 -0.39 -7.11 0.38
N TRP A 130 0.69 -7.45 -0.33
CA TRP A 130 0.66 -8.37 -1.47
C TRP A 130 1.66 -9.50 -1.31
N LYS A 131 1.36 -10.61 -1.93
CA LYS A 131 2.20 -11.79 -2.03
C LYS A 131 2.05 -12.38 -3.43
N VAL A 132 3.13 -12.83 -4.04
CA VAL A 132 3.17 -13.35 -5.41
C VAL A 132 3.73 -14.77 -5.44
N SER A 133 3.27 -15.57 -6.40
CA SER A 133 3.83 -16.88 -6.72
C SER A 133 5.15 -16.78 -7.48
N GLU A 134 5.85 -17.90 -7.62
CA GLU A 134 7.05 -17.99 -8.42
C GLU A 134 6.79 -17.61 -9.88
N GLY A 135 7.59 -16.68 -10.40
CA GLY A 135 7.43 -16.13 -11.74
C GLY A 135 6.19 -15.28 -11.93
N GLY A 136 5.51 -14.88 -10.85
CA GLY A 136 4.24 -14.17 -10.94
C GLY A 136 4.38 -12.68 -11.20
N ASN A 137 3.30 -12.11 -11.77
CA ASN A 137 3.15 -10.72 -12.16
C ASN A 137 1.73 -10.23 -11.81
N SER A 138 1.64 -8.99 -11.40
CA SER A 138 0.41 -8.23 -11.15
C SER A 138 0.74 -6.75 -11.00
N GLY A 139 -0.26 -5.91 -10.72
CA GLY A 139 -0.11 -4.48 -10.50
C GLY A 139 -1.20 -3.89 -9.63
N ILE A 140 -0.91 -2.73 -9.04
CA ILE A 140 -1.89 -1.92 -8.34
C ILE A 140 -2.08 -0.65 -9.14
N PHE A 141 -3.26 -0.52 -9.75
CA PHE A 141 -3.65 0.68 -10.49
C PHE A 141 -4.27 1.71 -9.57
N TYR A 142 -4.05 2.97 -9.87
CA TYR A 142 -4.66 4.09 -9.16
C TYR A 142 -5.01 5.23 -10.12
N LEU A 143 -6.01 6.01 -9.76
CA LEU A 143 -6.60 7.04 -10.63
C LEU A 143 -7.12 6.47 -11.96
N ALA A 144 -7.51 5.19 -11.99
CA ALA A 144 -8.00 4.53 -13.19
C ALA A 144 -9.34 5.11 -13.65
N GLN A 145 -9.49 5.24 -14.97
CA GLN A 145 -10.75 5.61 -15.60
C GLN A 145 -11.32 4.39 -16.34
N GLU A 146 -12.62 4.16 -16.21
CA GLU A 146 -13.28 3.16 -17.05
C GLU A 146 -13.50 3.72 -18.44
N ILE A 147 -12.93 3.04 -19.42
CA ILE A 147 -13.03 3.38 -20.83
C ILE A 147 -13.53 2.13 -21.56
N GLU A 148 -14.68 2.25 -22.20
CA GLU A 148 -15.30 1.12 -22.88
C GLU A 148 -14.36 0.53 -23.95
N GLY A 149 -14.12 -0.78 -23.84
CA GLY A 149 -13.28 -1.51 -24.78
C GLY A 149 -11.76 -1.37 -24.58
N GLU A 150 -11.32 -0.53 -23.63
CA GLU A 150 -9.91 -0.35 -23.34
C GLU A 150 -9.52 -1.06 -22.04
N PRO A 151 -8.30 -1.62 -21.94
CA PRO A 151 -7.77 -2.14 -20.69
C PRO A 151 -7.50 -1.03 -19.66
N ILE A 152 -7.52 -1.37 -18.36
CA ILE A 152 -7.32 -0.42 -17.27
C ILE A 152 -5.99 0.34 -17.37
N TYR A 153 -4.92 -0.32 -17.80
CA TYR A 153 -3.59 0.25 -17.90
C TYR A 153 -3.46 1.37 -18.94
N THR A 154 -4.45 1.54 -19.84
CA THR A 154 -4.45 2.64 -20.80
C THR A 154 -4.78 3.99 -20.16
N SER A 155 -5.29 3.99 -18.92
CA SER A 155 -5.70 5.20 -18.21
C SER A 155 -5.06 5.39 -16.84
N ALA A 156 -4.36 4.38 -16.32
CA ALA A 156 -3.93 4.35 -14.93
C ALA A 156 -2.42 4.16 -14.76
N PRO A 157 -1.75 4.97 -13.93
CA PRO A 157 -0.45 4.61 -13.40
C PRO A 157 -0.53 3.31 -12.58
N GLU A 158 0.57 2.56 -12.58
CA GLU A 158 0.66 1.24 -11.96
C GLU A 158 1.87 1.16 -11.04
N MET A 159 1.64 0.72 -9.79
CA MET A 159 2.71 0.22 -8.93
C MET A 159 2.88 -1.27 -9.21
N GLN A 160 4.03 -1.64 -9.76
CA GLN A 160 4.33 -3.01 -10.20
C GLN A 160 4.40 -4.00 -9.03
N ILE A 161 3.84 -5.19 -9.23
CA ILE A 161 4.01 -6.38 -8.40
C ILE A 161 4.66 -7.47 -9.26
N LEU A 162 5.82 -7.98 -8.84
CA LEU A 162 6.59 -8.91 -9.66
C LEU A 162 7.48 -9.83 -8.83
N ASP A 163 7.63 -11.06 -9.27
CA ASP A 163 8.79 -11.87 -8.91
C ASP A 163 10.02 -11.35 -9.68
N ASN A 164 10.81 -10.52 -9.04
CA ASN A 164 11.97 -9.87 -9.66
C ASN A 164 13.05 -10.87 -10.11
N ASP A 165 13.09 -12.06 -9.54
CA ASP A 165 14.13 -13.05 -9.82
C ASP A 165 13.78 -13.89 -11.06
N LYS A 166 12.52 -14.27 -11.21
CA LYS A 166 12.11 -15.27 -12.21
C LYS A 166 11.24 -14.73 -13.32
N HIS A 167 10.40 -13.71 -13.08
CA HIS A 167 9.55 -13.18 -14.14
C HIS A 167 10.41 -12.46 -15.21
N PRO A 168 10.23 -12.76 -16.51
CA PRO A 168 11.07 -12.20 -17.57
C PRO A 168 11.01 -10.68 -17.66
N ASP A 169 9.88 -10.05 -17.30
CA ASP A 169 9.70 -8.61 -17.38
C ASP A 169 10.63 -7.82 -16.43
N ALA A 170 11.10 -8.44 -15.34
CA ALA A 170 12.08 -7.84 -14.42
C ALA A 170 13.40 -7.42 -15.11
N ARG A 171 13.71 -8.04 -16.26
CA ARG A 171 14.93 -7.80 -17.04
C ARG A 171 14.70 -6.93 -18.27
N LEU A 172 13.45 -6.54 -18.49
CA LEU A 172 13.04 -5.62 -19.55
C LEU A 172 12.98 -4.19 -19.02
N GLY A 173 12.69 -3.24 -19.93
CA GLY A 173 12.66 -1.82 -19.60
C GLY A 173 14.05 -1.22 -19.37
N THR A 174 14.15 -0.24 -18.49
CA THR A 174 15.39 0.53 -18.22
C THR A 174 15.63 0.61 -16.71
N ASP A 175 16.84 0.29 -16.27
CA ASP A 175 17.31 0.43 -14.88
C ASP A 175 16.43 -0.28 -13.83
N GLY A 176 15.66 -1.32 -14.23
CA GLY A 176 14.76 -2.06 -13.36
C GLY A 176 13.39 -1.40 -13.15
N ASN A 177 12.97 -0.52 -14.05
CA ASN A 177 11.69 0.19 -13.96
C ASN A 177 10.44 -0.68 -14.20
N ARG A 178 10.64 -2.01 -14.36
CA ARG A 178 9.57 -3.02 -14.39
C ARG A 178 9.64 -3.99 -13.20
N GLN A 179 10.51 -3.73 -12.24
CA GLN A 179 10.57 -4.50 -11.00
C GLN A 179 9.52 -4.05 -10.00
N ALA A 180 9.22 -4.91 -9.03
CA ALA A 180 8.22 -4.64 -7.97
C ALA A 180 8.45 -3.29 -7.30
N GLY A 181 7.37 -2.55 -7.02
CA GLY A 181 7.39 -1.23 -6.40
C GLY A 181 7.60 -0.07 -7.36
N SER A 182 8.07 -0.32 -8.60
CA SER A 182 8.29 0.71 -9.62
C SER A 182 6.98 1.38 -10.04
N LEU A 183 7.06 2.62 -10.52
CA LEU A 183 6.07 3.13 -11.47
C LEU A 183 6.35 2.42 -12.80
N TYR A 184 5.52 1.45 -13.15
CA TYR A 184 5.77 0.49 -14.21
C TYR A 184 6.23 1.16 -15.50
N ASP A 185 7.36 0.66 -16.03
CA ASP A 185 8.03 1.10 -17.27
C ASP A 185 8.44 2.59 -17.32
N LEU A 186 8.35 3.32 -16.21
CA LEU A 186 8.69 4.74 -16.11
C LEU A 186 9.78 5.01 -15.08
N ILE A 187 9.54 4.73 -13.79
CA ILE A 187 10.47 5.06 -12.70
C ILE A 187 10.78 3.79 -11.91
N PRO A 188 12.07 3.39 -11.83
CA PRO A 188 12.47 2.23 -11.04
C PRO A 188 12.30 2.47 -9.54
N ALA A 189 11.87 1.44 -8.80
CA ALA A 189 11.88 1.44 -7.34
C ALA A 189 13.32 1.47 -6.81
N LYS A 190 13.65 2.47 -6.00
CA LYS A 190 14.96 2.63 -5.36
C LYS A 190 14.82 3.11 -3.91
N PRO A 191 15.30 2.31 -2.92
CA PRO A 191 15.94 1.00 -3.09
C PRO A 191 14.95 -0.07 -3.56
N GLN A 192 15.45 -1.11 -4.24
CA GLN A 192 14.66 -2.31 -4.49
C GLN A 192 14.68 -3.18 -3.23
N ASN A 193 13.53 -3.28 -2.55
CA ASN A 193 13.40 -3.96 -1.26
C ASN A 193 12.21 -4.93 -1.21
N ALA A 194 11.72 -5.39 -2.37
CA ALA A 194 10.71 -6.43 -2.43
C ALA A 194 11.22 -7.70 -1.74
N LYS A 195 10.35 -8.30 -0.93
CA LYS A 195 10.65 -9.57 -0.27
C LYS A 195 10.52 -10.72 -1.27
N PRO A 196 11.15 -11.86 -0.97
CA PRO A 196 11.08 -13.06 -1.81
C PRO A 196 9.65 -13.53 -2.06
N VAL A 197 9.49 -14.32 -3.13
CA VAL A 197 8.27 -15.04 -3.48
C VAL A 197 7.69 -15.77 -2.25
N GLY A 198 6.37 -15.70 -2.09
CA GLY A 198 5.64 -16.31 -0.97
C GLY A 198 5.63 -15.49 0.32
N GLU A 199 6.41 -14.41 0.41
CA GLU A 199 6.39 -13.49 1.54
C GLU A 199 5.46 -12.29 1.30
N TRP A 200 4.85 -11.78 2.38
CA TRP A 200 4.01 -10.61 2.33
C TRP A 200 4.84 -9.33 2.27
N ASN A 201 4.63 -8.55 1.22
CA ASN A 201 5.14 -7.19 1.07
C ASN A 201 4.07 -6.19 1.50
N LYS A 202 4.43 -5.22 2.33
CA LYS A 202 3.54 -4.11 2.69
C LYS A 202 3.89 -2.90 1.83
N ILE A 203 2.86 -2.26 1.27
CA ILE A 203 3.02 -1.04 0.49
C ILE A 203 2.11 0.08 0.98
N SER A 204 2.47 1.32 0.64
CA SER A 204 1.52 2.41 0.53
C SER A 204 1.72 3.19 -0.77
N ILE A 205 0.60 3.75 -1.26
CA ILE A 205 0.57 4.70 -2.38
C ILE A 205 -0.09 5.97 -1.87
N LEU A 206 0.69 7.03 -1.74
CA LEU A 206 0.18 8.37 -1.45
C LEU A 206 -0.08 9.09 -2.78
N VAL A 207 -1.28 9.63 -2.95
CA VAL A 207 -1.63 10.60 -3.99
C VAL A 207 -2.16 11.86 -3.33
N TYR A 208 -1.45 12.97 -3.48
CA TYR A 208 -1.86 14.24 -2.89
C TYR A 208 -1.53 15.40 -3.81
N ARG A 209 -2.56 16.05 -4.37
CA ARG A 209 -2.44 17.19 -5.30
C ARG A 209 -1.45 16.92 -6.44
N GLY A 210 -1.49 15.70 -6.99
CA GLY A 210 -0.62 15.25 -8.07
C GLY A 210 0.76 14.74 -7.65
N THR A 211 1.18 14.93 -6.41
CA THR A 211 2.34 14.24 -5.86
C THR A 211 1.96 12.78 -5.61
N VAL A 212 2.78 11.87 -6.11
CA VAL A 212 2.65 10.43 -5.88
C VAL A 212 3.91 9.88 -5.25
N VAL A 213 3.73 9.08 -4.20
CA VAL A 213 4.83 8.37 -3.52
C VAL A 213 4.45 6.89 -3.42
N HIS A 214 5.32 6.01 -3.89
CA HIS A 214 5.26 4.59 -3.59
C HIS A 214 6.16 4.29 -2.40
N ASN A 215 5.60 3.70 -1.36
CA ASN A 215 6.36 3.12 -0.26
C ASN A 215 6.28 1.59 -0.36
N GLN A 216 7.40 0.91 -0.20
CA GLN A 216 7.46 -0.54 -0.17
C GLN A 216 8.29 -0.97 1.04
N ASN A 217 7.71 -1.82 1.88
CA ASN A 217 8.35 -2.36 3.07
C ASN A 217 8.98 -1.29 3.99
N GLY A 218 8.31 -0.13 4.13
CA GLY A 218 8.70 0.95 5.02
C GLY A 218 9.61 2.01 4.41
N GLU A 219 10.03 1.87 3.13
CA GLU A 219 10.87 2.85 2.45
C GLU A 219 10.15 3.46 1.25
N ASN A 220 10.29 4.78 1.04
CA ASN A 220 9.80 5.44 -0.16
C ASN A 220 10.73 5.06 -1.32
N VAL A 221 10.18 4.36 -2.30
CA VAL A 221 10.95 3.79 -3.41
C VAL A 221 10.75 4.53 -4.74
N VAL A 222 9.63 5.27 -4.88
CA VAL A 222 9.31 6.12 -6.03
C VAL A 222 8.65 7.40 -5.55
N GLU A 223 9.01 8.54 -6.13
CA GLU A 223 8.31 9.81 -5.98
C GLU A 223 8.24 10.54 -7.33
N TYR A 224 7.07 11.05 -7.69
CA TYR A 224 6.87 11.84 -8.89
C TYR A 224 5.65 12.77 -8.78
N HIS A 225 5.47 13.63 -9.81
CA HIS A 225 4.37 14.60 -9.82
C HIS A 225 3.60 14.49 -11.14
N LEU A 226 2.36 14.03 -11.05
CA LEU A 226 1.41 13.96 -12.16
C LEU A 226 1.11 15.35 -12.74
N TRP A 227 0.70 15.38 -13.98
CA TRP A 227 0.18 16.56 -14.71
C TRP A 227 1.16 17.73 -14.86
N THR A 228 2.43 17.54 -14.52
CA THR A 228 3.53 18.51 -14.74
C THR A 228 4.15 18.34 -16.11
N ASP A 229 4.95 19.32 -16.55
CA ASP A 229 5.69 19.20 -17.80
C ASP A 229 6.71 18.07 -17.76
N LYS A 230 7.30 17.78 -16.59
CA LYS A 230 8.18 16.62 -16.39
C LYS A 230 7.43 15.29 -16.58
N TRP A 231 6.20 15.19 -16.07
CA TRP A 231 5.33 14.04 -16.31
C TRP A 231 5.05 13.85 -17.79
N LYS A 232 4.64 14.93 -18.49
CA LYS A 232 4.37 14.91 -19.93
C LYS A 232 5.59 14.46 -20.72
N GLU A 233 6.77 14.98 -20.39
CA GLU A 233 8.01 14.60 -21.06
C GLU A 233 8.33 13.12 -20.83
N MET A 234 8.18 12.62 -19.60
CA MET A 234 8.42 11.22 -19.25
C MET A 234 7.48 10.29 -20.03
N VAL A 235 6.16 10.57 -20.04
CA VAL A 235 5.18 9.78 -20.80
C VAL A 235 5.48 9.82 -22.29
N LYS A 236 5.79 10.98 -22.85
CA LYS A 236 6.13 11.15 -24.29
C LYS A 236 7.34 10.30 -24.72
N ASN A 237 8.29 10.05 -23.80
CA ASN A 237 9.49 9.28 -24.07
C ASN A 237 9.35 7.79 -23.70
N SER A 238 8.14 7.32 -23.38
CA SER A 238 7.84 5.96 -22.97
C SER A 238 6.98 5.22 -24.00
N LYS A 239 6.65 3.96 -23.72
CA LYS A 239 5.69 3.17 -24.50
C LYS A 239 4.26 3.75 -24.43
N PHE A 240 3.96 4.58 -23.44
CA PHE A 240 2.66 5.19 -23.19
C PHE A 240 2.44 6.51 -23.98
N LYS A 241 3.37 6.89 -24.84
CA LYS A 241 3.40 8.21 -25.54
C LYS A 241 2.12 8.56 -26.30
N ASP A 242 1.42 7.54 -26.80
CA ASP A 242 0.20 7.71 -27.60
C ASP A 242 -1.08 7.47 -26.78
N TRP A 243 -0.98 7.29 -25.44
CA TRP A 243 -2.10 7.05 -24.55
C TRP A 243 -2.51 8.33 -23.82
N GLU A 244 -3.46 9.05 -24.41
CA GLU A 244 -3.92 10.33 -23.87
C GLU A 244 -4.55 10.19 -22.49
N ASN A 245 -5.30 9.11 -22.26
CA ASN A 245 -5.94 8.85 -20.97
C ASN A 245 -4.89 8.55 -19.87
N PHE A 246 -3.80 7.87 -20.20
CA PHE A 246 -2.68 7.67 -19.28
C PHE A 246 -1.98 8.98 -18.93
N LEU A 247 -1.74 9.82 -19.93
CA LEU A 247 -1.16 11.17 -19.72
C LEU A 247 -2.03 12.00 -18.76
N ASN A 248 -3.36 11.87 -18.89
CA ASN A 248 -4.37 12.58 -18.11
C ASN A 248 -4.95 11.71 -16.98
N ALA A 249 -4.15 10.83 -16.36
CA ALA A 249 -4.59 9.95 -15.29
C ALA A 249 -5.54 10.64 -14.30
N GLY A 250 -6.66 10.00 -13.97
CA GLY A 250 -7.72 10.56 -13.14
C GLY A 250 -8.68 11.49 -13.91
N GLY A 251 -8.53 11.66 -15.22
CA GLY A 251 -9.43 12.45 -16.06
C GLY A 251 -9.47 13.94 -15.68
N GLU A 252 -10.58 14.60 -15.99
CA GLU A 252 -10.79 16.03 -15.72
C GLU A 252 -10.85 16.34 -14.22
N ASP A 253 -11.50 15.47 -13.44
CA ASP A 253 -11.72 15.64 -12.00
C ASP A 253 -10.51 15.26 -11.15
N LYS A 254 -9.47 14.68 -11.77
CA LYS A 254 -8.25 14.19 -11.10
C LYS A 254 -8.57 13.17 -10.02
N GLN A 255 -9.53 12.28 -10.29
CA GLN A 255 -9.94 11.18 -9.42
C GLN A 255 -10.11 9.90 -10.24
N GLY A 256 -10.04 8.74 -9.58
CA GLY A 256 -10.23 7.48 -10.28
C GLY A 256 -10.29 6.29 -9.35
N PHE A 257 -10.48 5.12 -9.93
CA PHE A 257 -10.59 3.87 -9.21
C PHE A 257 -9.22 3.34 -8.77
N ILE A 258 -9.24 2.55 -7.70
CA ILE A 258 -8.14 1.65 -7.33
C ILE A 258 -8.42 0.31 -7.99
N GLY A 259 -7.42 -0.24 -8.69
CA GLY A 259 -7.51 -1.53 -9.36
C GLY A 259 -6.45 -2.53 -8.94
N LEU A 260 -6.78 -3.81 -9.04
CA LEU A 260 -5.86 -4.93 -8.88
C LEU A 260 -5.80 -5.70 -10.19
N GLN A 261 -4.58 -5.93 -10.68
CA GLN A 261 -4.37 -6.54 -12.00
C GLN A 261 -4.46 -8.06 -11.97
N ASP A 262 -5.11 -8.61 -13.00
CA ASP A 262 -4.99 -9.99 -13.41
C ASP A 262 -3.97 -10.11 -14.54
N HIS A 263 -2.82 -10.69 -14.28
CA HIS A 263 -1.79 -10.96 -15.30
C HIS A 263 -1.63 -12.46 -15.60
N GLY A 264 -2.56 -13.29 -15.11
CA GLY A 264 -2.55 -14.74 -15.34
C GLY A 264 -1.71 -15.54 -14.34
N ASP A 265 -1.30 -14.94 -13.25
CA ASP A 265 -0.48 -15.54 -12.20
C ASP A 265 -1.17 -15.50 -10.84
N ASP A 266 -0.78 -16.40 -9.91
CA ASP A 266 -1.30 -16.39 -8.55
C ASP A 266 -0.74 -15.22 -7.76
N VAL A 267 -1.60 -14.27 -7.36
CA VAL A 267 -1.26 -13.14 -6.51
C VAL A 267 -2.33 -12.94 -5.44
N TRP A 268 -1.91 -12.63 -4.22
CA TRP A 268 -2.78 -12.43 -3.06
C TRP A 268 -2.66 -11.01 -2.55
N PHE A 269 -3.81 -10.42 -2.17
CA PHE A 269 -3.94 -9.09 -1.61
C PHE A 269 -4.73 -9.14 -0.32
N ARG A 270 -4.27 -8.46 0.71
CA ARG A 270 -4.96 -8.36 1.99
C ARG A 270 -4.69 -7.03 2.68
N ASN A 271 -5.38 -6.77 3.77
CA ASN A 271 -5.16 -5.59 4.60
C ASN A 271 -5.30 -4.29 3.79
N ILE A 272 -6.27 -4.27 2.85
CA ILE A 272 -6.47 -3.17 1.91
C ILE A 272 -7.25 -2.06 2.61
N LYS A 273 -6.60 -0.92 2.79
CA LYS A 273 -7.15 0.24 3.52
C LYS A 273 -6.87 1.52 2.75
N ILE A 274 -7.77 2.48 2.83
CA ILE A 274 -7.60 3.79 2.20
C ILE A 274 -8.03 4.91 3.15
N LYS A 275 -7.32 6.03 3.09
CA LYS A 275 -7.66 7.28 3.77
C LYS A 275 -7.77 8.39 2.76
N LYS A 276 -8.90 9.11 2.72
CA LYS A 276 -9.07 10.33 1.92
C LYS A 276 -8.34 11.49 2.60
N LEU A 277 -7.67 12.34 1.80
CA LEU A 277 -6.85 13.45 2.28
C LEU A 277 -7.45 14.82 1.93
#